data_9172d8ebd7c0c333298893769206e79a
#
_entry.id   9172d8ebd7c0c333298893769206e79a
#
_cell.length_a   1.000
_cell.length_b   1.000
_cell.length_c   1.000
_cell.angle_alpha   90.00
_cell.angle_beta   90.00
_cell.angle_gamma   90.00
#
_symmetry.space_group_name_H-M   'P 1'
#
loop_
_entity.id
_entity.type
_entity.pdbx_description
1 polymer ?
#
loop_
_entity_poly.entity_id
_entity_poly.type
_entity_poly.pdbx_seq_one_letter_code
_entity_poly.pdbx_strand_id
1 'polypeptide(L)'
;GPSLKKVSEWSFFNTYFKEISFPEQITEIGARAFANCYFLTNAYFYNRNCKISEVLSLGVTGAVGNPFDNAGINGNQKFTVHGYPGSTAETFANEKKYEFASLDTCKHEHTHINVKKPATCTEAGLQDVYCDDCNTVINPDVAIPATGHDFEIISTSDDTAVDGHIRQYEKCRTCNYEDVKLTHVEAEDSGTI
;
A
#
# COMPACT_ATOMS: atom_id res chain seq x y z
N GLY A 1 -18.81 -3.24 31.13
CA GLY A 1 -19.40 -4.37 30.40
C GLY A 1 -18.56 -4.76 29.20
N PRO A 2 -18.71 -5.95 28.65
CA PRO A 2 -17.98 -6.33 27.45
C PRO A 2 -18.36 -5.36 26.31
N SER A 3 -17.38 -4.72 25.70
CA SER A 3 -17.63 -3.81 24.58
C SER A 3 -18.06 -4.63 23.34
N LEU A 4 -19.14 -4.20 22.68
CA LEU A 4 -19.60 -4.81 21.45
C LEU A 4 -18.48 -4.73 20.39
N LYS A 5 -18.07 -5.88 19.84
CA LYS A 5 -17.01 -5.96 18.82
C LYS A 5 -17.53 -6.33 17.45
N LYS A 6 -18.73 -6.86 17.37
CA LYS A 6 -19.30 -7.39 16.12
C LYS A 6 -20.78 -7.02 16.00
N VAL A 7 -21.17 -6.64 14.82
CA VAL A 7 -22.59 -6.55 14.39
C VAL A 7 -22.92 -7.82 13.62
N SER A 8 -23.86 -8.61 14.14
CA SER A 8 -24.22 -9.89 13.55
C SER A 8 -25.03 -9.73 12.26
N GLU A 9 -25.17 -10.80 11.50
CA GLU A 9 -26.03 -10.88 10.33
C GLU A 9 -27.48 -10.50 10.69
N TRP A 10 -28.13 -9.74 9.80
CA TRP A 10 -29.54 -9.33 9.91
C TRP A 10 -29.90 -8.50 11.16
N SER A 11 -28.93 -8.05 11.97
CA SER A 11 -29.18 -7.41 13.28
C SER A 11 -30.09 -6.20 13.22
N PHE A 12 -29.96 -5.39 12.18
CA PHE A 12 -30.69 -4.15 11.97
C PHE A 12 -31.42 -4.13 10.63
N PHE A 13 -31.81 -5.31 10.14
CA PHE A 13 -32.56 -5.44 8.90
C PHE A 13 -33.86 -4.64 8.92
N ASN A 14 -34.12 -3.89 7.85
CA ASN A 14 -35.33 -3.09 7.67
C ASN A 14 -35.60 -2.05 8.79
N THR A 15 -34.53 -1.39 9.28
CA THR A 15 -34.65 -0.31 10.25
C THR A 15 -34.63 1.08 9.59
N TYR A 16 -35.04 2.11 10.35
CA TYR A 16 -35.22 3.47 9.83
C TYR A 16 -34.08 4.42 10.21
N PHE A 17 -32.87 3.93 10.38
CA PHE A 17 -31.70 4.77 10.61
C PHE A 17 -31.44 5.70 9.43
N LYS A 18 -31.02 6.93 9.71
CA LYS A 18 -30.50 7.86 8.70
C LYS A 18 -28.99 7.76 8.57
N GLU A 19 -28.32 7.50 9.69
CA GLU A 19 -26.88 7.33 9.78
C GLU A 19 -26.52 6.32 10.84
N ILE A 20 -25.35 5.71 10.73
CA ILE A 20 -24.81 4.77 11.70
C ILE A 20 -23.30 4.98 11.84
N SER A 21 -22.80 4.87 13.06
CA SER A 21 -21.39 4.96 13.37
C SER A 21 -20.88 3.67 13.97
N PHE A 22 -19.78 3.16 13.44
CA PHE A 22 -19.06 2.00 13.94
C PHE A 22 -17.76 2.45 14.59
N PRO A 23 -17.73 2.55 15.94
CA PRO A 23 -16.54 2.96 16.67
C PRO A 23 -15.39 1.95 16.46
N GLU A 24 -14.19 2.37 16.85
CA GLU A 24 -12.94 1.65 16.57
C GLU A 24 -12.91 0.20 17.09
N GLN A 25 -13.63 -0.08 18.18
CA GLN A 25 -13.75 -1.44 18.74
C GLN A 25 -14.59 -2.40 17.90
N ILE A 26 -15.38 -1.92 16.94
CA ILE A 26 -16.14 -2.79 16.03
C ILE A 26 -15.19 -3.36 14.98
N THR A 27 -15.02 -4.67 15.02
CA THR A 27 -14.08 -5.39 14.14
C THR A 27 -14.77 -6.13 12.99
N GLU A 28 -16.09 -6.31 13.06
CA GLU A 28 -16.83 -7.02 12.01
C GLU A 28 -18.28 -6.52 11.88
N ILE A 29 -18.71 -6.36 10.64
CA ILE A 29 -20.13 -6.16 10.25
C ILE A 29 -20.57 -7.37 9.44
N GLY A 30 -21.62 -8.05 9.90
CA GLY A 30 -22.14 -9.25 9.27
C GLY A 30 -22.98 -8.96 8.02
N ALA A 31 -23.14 -9.99 7.20
CA ALA A 31 -23.94 -9.91 5.98
C ALA A 31 -25.37 -9.47 6.29
N ARG A 32 -25.92 -8.62 5.43
CA ARG A 32 -27.29 -8.07 5.54
C ARG A 32 -27.62 -7.37 6.87
N ALA A 33 -26.62 -7.00 7.64
CA ALA A 33 -26.83 -6.38 8.97
C ALA A 33 -27.73 -5.15 8.93
N PHE A 34 -27.63 -4.35 7.87
CA PHE A 34 -28.42 -3.13 7.62
C PHE A 34 -29.16 -3.17 6.29
N ALA A 35 -29.42 -4.37 5.76
CA ALA A 35 -30.15 -4.48 4.50
C ALA A 35 -31.58 -3.96 4.64
N ASN A 36 -32.08 -3.35 3.58
CA ASN A 36 -33.37 -2.67 3.54
C ASN A 36 -33.57 -1.50 4.52
N CYS A 37 -32.44 -0.92 4.98
CA CYS A 37 -32.46 0.34 5.70
C CYS A 37 -32.61 1.50 4.70
N TYR A 38 -33.77 1.64 4.12
CA TYR A 38 -34.05 2.52 2.97
C TYR A 38 -33.72 4.00 3.20
N PHE A 39 -33.66 4.44 4.44
CA PHE A 39 -33.34 5.83 4.82
C PHE A 39 -31.90 6.04 5.22
N LEU A 40 -31.10 4.97 5.29
CA LEU A 40 -29.70 5.03 5.71
C LEU A 40 -28.84 5.65 4.60
N THR A 41 -28.37 6.86 4.81
CA THR A 41 -27.58 7.62 3.84
C THR A 41 -26.10 7.68 4.19
N ASN A 42 -25.72 7.45 5.46
CA ASN A 42 -24.33 7.55 5.90
C ASN A 42 -23.95 6.41 6.85
N ALA A 43 -22.79 5.79 6.62
CA ALA A 43 -22.17 4.83 7.53
C ALA A 43 -20.72 5.23 7.80
N TYR A 44 -20.38 5.43 9.08
CA TYR A 44 -19.07 5.93 9.53
C TYR A 44 -18.24 4.80 10.14
N PHE A 45 -17.10 4.48 9.57
CA PHE A 45 -16.19 3.42 10.02
C PHE A 45 -14.91 4.02 10.63
N TYR A 46 -14.81 3.98 11.95
CA TYR A 46 -13.62 4.46 12.65
C TYR A 46 -12.52 3.39 12.81
N ASN A 47 -12.83 2.11 12.54
CA ASN A 47 -11.84 1.03 12.48
C ASN A 47 -11.38 0.82 11.04
N ARG A 48 -10.10 1.07 10.76
CA ARG A 48 -9.50 0.91 9.41
C ARG A 48 -9.60 -0.53 8.87
N ASN A 49 -9.61 -1.51 9.78
CA ASN A 49 -9.56 -2.94 9.47
C ASN A 49 -10.88 -3.66 9.80
N CYS A 50 -12.01 -2.93 9.87
CA CYS A 50 -13.31 -3.52 10.14
C CYS A 50 -13.69 -4.48 9.00
N LYS A 51 -13.80 -5.77 9.29
CA LYS A 51 -14.24 -6.76 8.31
C LYS A 51 -15.72 -6.51 7.94
N ILE A 52 -15.99 -6.28 6.68
CA ILE A 52 -17.34 -6.11 6.13
C ILE A 52 -17.69 -7.41 5.40
N SER A 53 -18.49 -8.27 6.06
CA SER A 53 -18.77 -9.62 5.59
C SER A 53 -19.99 -9.65 4.68
N GLU A 54 -19.85 -10.30 3.55
CA GLU A 54 -20.96 -10.58 2.62
C GLU A 54 -21.39 -12.05 2.64
N VAL A 55 -20.73 -12.88 3.44
CA VAL A 55 -21.02 -14.31 3.53
C VAL A 55 -22.08 -14.57 4.59
N LEU A 56 -23.19 -15.17 4.19
CA LEU A 56 -24.25 -15.62 5.10
C LEU A 56 -23.86 -16.97 5.75
N SER A 57 -24.02 -17.06 7.07
CA SER A 57 -23.69 -18.27 7.85
C SER A 57 -24.75 -19.38 7.73
N LEU A 58 -25.80 -19.19 6.96
CA LEU A 58 -26.99 -20.06 6.89
C LEU A 58 -26.78 -21.39 6.13
N GLY A 59 -25.57 -21.91 6.03
CA GLY A 59 -25.33 -23.26 5.48
C GLY A 59 -25.65 -23.43 3.98
N VAL A 60 -26.06 -22.40 3.30
CA VAL A 60 -26.23 -22.37 1.85
C VAL A 60 -24.91 -21.94 1.24
N THR A 61 -24.18 -22.87 0.65
CA THR A 61 -22.92 -22.57 -0.01
C THR A 61 -23.11 -21.52 -1.09
N GLY A 62 -22.41 -20.37 -0.92
CA GLY A 62 -22.41 -19.27 -1.91
C GLY A 62 -23.49 -18.21 -1.74
N ALA A 63 -24.31 -18.24 -0.69
CA ALA A 63 -25.23 -17.13 -0.41
C ALA A 63 -24.43 -15.89 0.03
N VAL A 64 -24.50 -14.84 -0.75
CA VAL A 64 -23.88 -13.54 -0.48
C VAL A 64 -24.95 -12.51 -0.14
N GLY A 65 -24.65 -11.59 0.73
CA GLY A 65 -25.56 -10.53 1.12
C GLY A 65 -24.83 -9.30 1.59
N ASN A 66 -24.85 -8.23 0.77
CA ASN A 66 -24.27 -6.95 1.13
C ASN A 66 -24.89 -6.45 2.46
N PRO A 67 -24.09 -6.07 3.46
CA PRO A 67 -24.57 -5.52 4.73
C PRO A 67 -25.51 -4.32 4.57
N PHE A 68 -25.32 -3.51 3.53
CA PHE A 68 -26.07 -2.28 3.24
C PHE A 68 -26.92 -2.38 1.98
N ASP A 69 -27.38 -3.59 1.65
CA ASP A 69 -28.23 -3.80 0.49
C ASP A 69 -29.50 -2.94 0.59
N ASN A 70 -29.82 -2.20 -0.48
CA ASN A 70 -30.91 -1.24 -0.51
C ASN A 70 -30.84 -0.07 0.51
N ALA A 71 -29.66 0.26 1.04
CA ALA A 71 -29.48 1.48 1.83
C ALA A 71 -29.69 2.74 0.97
N GLY A 72 -30.36 3.76 1.52
CA GLY A 72 -30.54 5.08 0.90
C GLY A 72 -31.47 5.16 -0.30
N ILE A 73 -32.22 4.10 -0.67
CA ILE A 73 -33.05 4.09 -1.88
C ILE A 73 -34.27 5.02 -1.76
N ASN A 74 -34.80 5.21 -0.56
CA ASN A 74 -35.92 6.09 -0.33
C ASN A 74 -35.46 7.53 -0.13
N GLY A 75 -35.59 8.34 -1.16
CA GLY A 75 -35.36 9.77 -1.06
C GLY A 75 -34.36 10.38 -2.02
N ASN A 76 -33.97 9.72 -3.10
CA ASN A 76 -32.98 10.20 -4.07
C ASN A 76 -31.59 10.55 -3.44
N GLN A 77 -31.32 10.04 -2.25
CA GLN A 77 -30.02 10.26 -1.59
C GLN A 77 -29.15 9.05 -1.81
N LYS A 78 -27.89 9.31 -2.21
CA LYS A 78 -26.91 8.25 -2.34
C LYS A 78 -26.43 7.80 -0.96
N PHE A 79 -26.19 6.51 -0.82
CA PHE A 79 -25.55 5.97 0.37
C PHE A 79 -24.04 6.26 0.33
N THR A 80 -23.52 6.87 1.37
CA THR A 80 -22.11 7.25 1.50
C THR A 80 -21.44 6.46 2.63
N VAL A 81 -20.33 5.85 2.35
CA VAL A 81 -19.46 5.20 3.31
C VAL A 81 -18.37 6.17 3.71
N HIS A 82 -18.25 6.45 5.00
CA HIS A 82 -17.20 7.29 5.57
C HIS A 82 -16.15 6.40 6.23
N GLY A 83 -14.89 6.60 5.90
CA GLY A 83 -13.78 5.81 6.42
C GLY A 83 -12.45 6.49 6.21
N TYR A 84 -11.38 5.82 6.57
CA TYR A 84 -10.03 6.32 6.32
C TYR A 84 -9.51 5.84 4.97
N PRO A 85 -8.66 6.61 4.28
CA PRO A 85 -7.96 6.16 3.08
C PRO A 85 -7.18 4.86 3.33
N GLY A 86 -7.22 3.93 2.39
CA GLY A 86 -6.61 2.60 2.49
C GLY A 86 -7.34 1.63 3.42
N SER A 87 -8.52 1.97 3.95
CA SER A 87 -9.28 1.11 4.84
C SER A 87 -10.13 0.07 4.08
N THR A 88 -10.58 -0.95 4.85
CA THR A 88 -11.56 -1.93 4.33
C THR A 88 -12.89 -1.27 3.93
N ALA A 89 -13.27 -0.16 4.57
CA ALA A 89 -14.47 0.61 4.24
C ALA A 89 -14.34 1.28 2.87
N GLU A 90 -13.18 1.84 2.52
CA GLU A 90 -12.94 2.39 1.18
C GLU A 90 -12.98 1.30 0.11
N THR A 91 -12.29 0.18 0.35
CA THR A 91 -12.30 -0.97 -0.56
C THR A 91 -13.73 -1.44 -0.82
N PHE A 92 -14.52 -1.62 0.25
CA PHE A 92 -15.92 -2.02 0.17
C PHE A 92 -16.79 -1.01 -0.62
N ALA A 93 -16.62 0.30 -0.34
CA ALA A 93 -17.36 1.33 -1.06
C ALA A 93 -17.08 1.29 -2.57
N ASN A 94 -15.80 1.16 -2.95
CA ASN A 94 -15.37 1.09 -4.34
C ASN A 94 -15.91 -0.17 -5.05
N GLU A 95 -15.86 -1.34 -4.41
CA GLU A 95 -16.41 -2.60 -4.95
C GLU A 95 -17.92 -2.54 -5.16
N LYS A 96 -18.65 -1.90 -4.24
CA LYS A 96 -20.11 -1.77 -4.31
C LYS A 96 -20.59 -0.54 -5.08
N LYS A 97 -19.67 0.31 -5.54
CA LYS A 97 -19.98 1.58 -6.22
C LYS A 97 -20.79 2.54 -5.36
N TYR A 98 -20.56 2.51 -4.06
CA TYR A 98 -21.05 3.50 -3.12
C TYR A 98 -20.16 4.75 -3.14
N GLU A 99 -20.68 5.89 -2.74
CA GLU A 99 -19.84 7.05 -2.50
C GLU A 99 -18.94 6.81 -1.30
N PHE A 100 -17.69 7.24 -1.40
CA PHE A 100 -16.75 7.21 -0.30
C PHE A 100 -16.38 8.64 0.12
N ALA A 101 -16.40 8.91 1.42
CA ALA A 101 -15.94 10.16 2.00
C ALA A 101 -14.89 9.88 3.07
N SER A 102 -13.73 10.51 2.93
CA SER A 102 -12.64 10.35 3.88
C SER A 102 -12.96 10.97 5.23
N LEU A 103 -12.70 10.22 6.31
CA LEU A 103 -12.67 10.72 7.69
C LEU A 103 -11.31 11.32 8.07
N ASP A 104 -10.32 11.16 7.20
CA ASP A 104 -9.00 11.72 7.43
C ASP A 104 -9.02 13.21 7.12
N THR A 105 -8.86 14.03 8.15
CA THR A 105 -8.75 15.49 8.04
C THR A 105 -7.30 15.96 8.01
N CYS A 106 -6.36 15.02 8.14
CA CYS A 106 -4.94 15.33 8.08
C CYS A 106 -4.51 15.68 6.68
N LYS A 107 -3.75 16.76 6.51
CA LYS A 107 -3.23 17.19 5.21
C LYS A 107 -1.97 16.41 4.79
N HIS A 108 -1.40 15.63 5.71
CA HIS A 108 -0.17 14.86 5.48
C HIS A 108 1.02 15.72 4.99
N GLU A 109 1.14 16.93 5.51
CA GLU A 109 2.20 17.88 5.11
C GLU A 109 3.57 17.48 5.67
N HIS A 110 3.59 16.86 6.87
CA HIS A 110 4.82 16.40 7.52
C HIS A 110 4.92 14.87 7.42
N THR A 111 6.02 14.40 6.85
CA THR A 111 6.19 12.96 6.59
C THR A 111 7.59 12.49 6.90
N HIS A 112 7.73 11.23 7.33
CA HIS A 112 9.00 10.53 7.45
C HIS A 112 8.99 9.18 6.74
N ILE A 113 10.19 8.66 6.49
CA ILE A 113 10.40 7.39 5.81
C ILE A 113 10.83 6.34 6.83
N ASN A 114 10.24 5.14 6.73
CA ASN A 114 10.69 3.96 7.46
C ASN A 114 11.15 2.90 6.46
N VAL A 115 12.46 2.61 6.46
CA VAL A 115 13.07 1.62 5.56
C VAL A 115 12.78 0.22 6.09
N LYS A 116 12.00 -0.58 5.36
CA LYS A 116 11.68 -1.99 5.67
C LYS A 116 12.77 -2.95 5.20
N LYS A 117 13.27 -2.71 4.00
CA LYS A 117 14.37 -3.45 3.37
C LYS A 117 15.29 -2.45 2.70
N PRO A 118 16.57 -2.34 3.11
CA PRO A 118 17.53 -1.48 2.42
C PRO A 118 17.77 -2.00 0.99
N ALA A 119 18.07 -1.09 0.08
CA ALA A 119 18.55 -1.45 -1.25
C ALA A 119 19.96 -2.00 -1.18
N THR A 120 20.32 -2.90 -2.09
CA THR A 120 21.68 -3.38 -2.32
C THR A 120 22.19 -2.88 -3.67
N CYS A 121 23.40 -3.29 -4.05
CA CYS A 121 23.92 -2.92 -5.37
C CYS A 121 23.04 -3.40 -6.52
N THR A 122 22.36 -4.54 -6.36
CA THR A 122 21.63 -5.21 -7.44
C THR A 122 20.13 -5.36 -7.17
N GLU A 123 19.70 -5.26 -5.90
CA GLU A 123 18.32 -5.43 -5.52
C GLU A 123 17.71 -4.13 -5.01
N ALA A 124 16.48 -3.88 -5.40
CA ALA A 124 15.69 -2.80 -4.84
C ALA A 124 15.34 -3.04 -3.37
N GLY A 125 15.34 -2.00 -2.59
CA GLY A 125 14.81 -1.95 -1.24
C GLY A 125 13.33 -1.60 -1.21
N LEU A 126 12.77 -1.53 0.01
CA LEU A 126 11.39 -1.14 0.27
C LEU A 126 11.32 -0.21 1.47
N GLN A 127 10.45 0.79 1.40
CA GLN A 127 10.19 1.73 2.47
C GLN A 127 8.71 2.07 2.55
N ASP A 128 8.26 2.46 3.74
CA ASP A 128 6.95 3.07 3.92
C ASP A 128 7.12 4.56 4.19
N VAL A 129 6.16 5.36 3.73
CA VAL A 129 6.06 6.78 4.07
C VAL A 129 4.93 6.97 5.08
N TYR A 130 5.26 7.55 6.23
CA TYR A 130 4.34 7.83 7.33
C TYR A 130 4.05 9.32 7.42
N CYS A 131 2.86 9.65 7.87
CA CYS A 131 2.53 11.01 8.30
C CYS A 131 2.91 11.21 9.76
N ASP A 132 3.65 12.28 10.07
CA ASP A 132 4.04 12.63 11.43
C ASP A 132 2.86 13.12 12.27
N ASP A 133 1.87 13.76 11.63
CA ASP A 133 0.75 14.39 12.32
C ASP A 133 -0.31 13.37 12.77
N CYS A 134 -0.56 12.32 11.99
CA CYS A 134 -1.59 11.32 12.28
C CYS A 134 -1.08 9.88 12.40
N ASN A 135 0.24 9.67 12.24
CA ASN A 135 0.92 8.38 12.29
C ASN A 135 0.35 7.30 11.34
N THR A 136 -0.22 7.74 10.23
CA THR A 136 -0.79 6.85 9.20
C THR A 136 0.26 6.57 8.14
N VAL A 137 0.29 5.33 7.63
CA VAL A 137 1.06 4.98 6.42
C VAL A 137 0.36 5.62 5.22
N ILE A 138 1.05 6.53 4.54
CA ILE A 138 0.54 7.22 3.36
C ILE A 138 0.85 6.42 2.09
N ASN A 139 2.10 5.97 1.98
CA ASN A 139 2.56 5.15 0.86
C ASN A 139 3.28 3.92 1.39
N PRO A 140 2.65 2.76 1.38
CA PRO A 140 3.29 1.50 1.73
C PRO A 140 4.15 0.97 0.58
N ASP A 141 5.20 0.21 0.92
CA ASP A 141 6.02 -0.57 0.00
C ASP A 141 6.61 0.21 -1.20
N VAL A 142 7.00 1.47 -0.94
CA VAL A 142 7.68 2.30 -1.95
C VAL A 142 9.05 1.70 -2.24
N ALA A 143 9.34 1.44 -3.51
CA ALA A 143 10.62 0.88 -3.93
C ALA A 143 11.76 1.90 -3.74
N ILE A 144 12.86 1.44 -3.13
CA ILE A 144 14.14 2.15 -3.10
C ILE A 144 14.98 1.57 -4.24
N PRO A 145 15.38 2.35 -5.25
CA PRO A 145 16.18 1.83 -6.36
C PRO A 145 17.45 1.14 -5.88
N ALA A 146 17.88 0.08 -6.57
CA ALA A 146 19.19 -0.52 -6.36
C ALA A 146 20.30 0.53 -6.52
N THR A 147 21.32 0.48 -5.68
CA THR A 147 22.37 1.53 -5.63
C THR A 147 23.35 1.44 -6.81
N GLY A 148 23.39 0.31 -7.51
CA GLY A 148 24.41 0.01 -8.46
C GLY A 148 25.75 -0.34 -7.79
N HIS A 149 26.77 -0.66 -8.60
CA HIS A 149 28.11 -0.92 -8.10
C HIS A 149 28.95 0.37 -8.15
N ASP A 150 29.62 0.68 -7.04
CA ASP A 150 30.66 1.72 -6.94
C ASP A 150 32.02 1.03 -6.99
N PHE A 151 32.63 1.03 -8.19
CA PHE A 151 33.87 0.31 -8.42
C PHE A 151 35.13 1.13 -8.06
N GLU A 152 36.12 0.46 -7.49
CA GLU A 152 37.49 0.94 -7.40
C GLU A 152 38.41 0.00 -8.18
N ILE A 153 39.41 0.57 -8.83
CA ILE A 153 40.44 -0.20 -9.53
C ILE A 153 41.40 -0.79 -8.50
N ILE A 154 41.47 -2.12 -8.47
CA ILE A 154 42.38 -2.84 -7.54
C ILE A 154 43.70 -3.25 -8.17
N SER A 155 43.72 -3.45 -9.49
CA SER A 155 44.91 -3.72 -10.26
C SER A 155 44.68 -3.47 -11.75
N THR A 156 45.80 -3.33 -12.46
CA THR A 156 45.84 -3.25 -13.93
C THR A 156 46.90 -4.22 -14.46
N SER A 157 46.64 -4.81 -15.62
CA SER A 157 47.61 -5.62 -16.36
C SER A 157 47.49 -5.37 -17.86
N ASP A 158 48.61 -5.51 -18.59
CA ASP A 158 48.54 -5.44 -20.05
C ASP A 158 47.75 -6.62 -20.60
N ASP A 159 46.91 -6.36 -21.59
CA ASP A 159 46.28 -7.44 -22.33
C ASP A 159 47.20 -7.95 -23.43
N THR A 160 47.89 -9.04 -23.14
CA THR A 160 48.83 -9.65 -24.08
C THR A 160 48.17 -10.20 -25.35
N ALA A 161 46.84 -10.30 -25.36
CA ALA A 161 46.08 -10.80 -26.52
C ALA A 161 45.75 -9.70 -27.56
N VAL A 162 45.74 -8.41 -27.13
CA VAL A 162 45.42 -7.27 -27.98
C VAL A 162 46.34 -6.11 -27.64
N ASP A 163 47.15 -5.70 -28.61
CA ASP A 163 48.07 -4.58 -28.46
C ASP A 163 47.32 -3.26 -28.18
N GLY A 164 47.84 -2.47 -27.25
CA GLY A 164 47.23 -1.19 -26.84
C GLY A 164 46.04 -1.31 -25.89
N HIS A 165 45.77 -2.48 -25.33
CA HIS A 165 44.75 -2.67 -24.33
C HIS A 165 45.30 -3.03 -22.97
N ILE A 166 44.69 -2.48 -21.91
CA ILE A 166 44.93 -2.87 -20.52
C ILE A 166 43.67 -3.49 -19.92
N ARG A 167 43.87 -4.46 -19.07
CA ARG A 167 42.80 -5.01 -18.23
C ARG A 167 42.82 -4.27 -16.90
N GLN A 168 41.65 -3.67 -16.58
CA GLN A 168 41.42 -3.07 -15.26
C GLN A 168 40.57 -4.03 -14.45
N TYR A 169 41.10 -4.47 -13.32
CA TYR A 169 40.37 -5.27 -12.36
C TYR A 169 39.73 -4.33 -11.35
N GLU A 170 38.43 -4.36 -11.29
CA GLU A 170 37.63 -3.47 -10.46
C GLU A 170 36.91 -4.26 -9.39
N LYS A 171 36.76 -3.68 -8.21
CA LYS A 171 36.03 -4.26 -7.09
C LYS A 171 35.02 -3.25 -6.56
N CYS A 172 33.78 -3.69 -6.34
CA CYS A 172 32.78 -2.84 -5.72
C CYS A 172 33.09 -2.62 -4.23
N ARG A 173 33.14 -1.36 -3.80
CA ARG A 173 33.40 -0.98 -2.40
C ARG A 173 32.34 -1.47 -1.42
N THR A 174 31.11 -1.74 -1.90
CA THR A 174 29.97 -2.07 -1.04
C THR A 174 29.72 -3.56 -0.93
N CYS A 175 29.74 -4.31 -2.05
CA CYS A 175 29.33 -5.71 -2.08
C CYS A 175 30.44 -6.69 -2.46
N ASN A 176 31.67 -6.18 -2.65
CA ASN A 176 32.84 -6.96 -3.06
C ASN A 176 32.73 -7.67 -4.43
N TYR A 177 31.70 -7.34 -5.23
CA TYR A 177 31.63 -7.85 -6.61
C TYR A 177 32.84 -7.36 -7.41
N GLU A 178 33.44 -8.27 -8.18
CA GLU A 178 34.63 -8.00 -8.99
C GLU A 178 34.24 -8.02 -10.47
N ASP A 179 34.79 -7.08 -11.23
CA ASP A 179 34.61 -6.97 -12.66
C ASP A 179 35.95 -6.72 -13.37
N VAL A 180 36.01 -6.99 -14.64
CA VAL A 180 37.21 -6.78 -15.47
C VAL A 180 36.82 -5.98 -16.70
N LYS A 181 37.37 -4.79 -16.84
CA LYS A 181 37.20 -3.95 -18.02
C LYS A 181 38.43 -3.95 -18.89
N LEU A 182 38.22 -4.00 -20.20
CA LEU A 182 39.22 -3.73 -21.20
C LEU A 182 39.20 -2.25 -21.53
N THR A 183 40.30 -1.56 -21.35
CA THR A 183 40.44 -0.14 -21.67
C THR A 183 41.49 0.02 -22.76
N HIS A 184 41.16 0.76 -23.79
CA HIS A 184 42.11 1.12 -24.85
C HIS A 184 43.03 2.23 -24.33
N VAL A 185 44.36 2.03 -24.45
CA VAL A 185 45.35 3.06 -24.16
C VAL A 185 45.70 3.71 -25.48
N GLU A 186 45.28 4.94 -25.70
CA GLU A 186 45.77 5.72 -26.84
C GLU A 186 47.26 5.89 -26.70
N ALA A 187 47.99 5.46 -27.74
CA ALA A 187 49.45 5.72 -27.80
C ALA A 187 49.62 7.26 -27.79
N GLU A 188 50.39 7.77 -26.82
CA GLU A 188 50.81 9.16 -26.88
C GLU A 188 51.57 9.35 -28.19
N ASP A 189 51.00 10.18 -29.07
CA ASP A 189 51.66 10.59 -30.30
C ASP A 189 52.95 11.35 -29.92
N SER A 190 54.06 10.63 -29.85
CA SER A 190 55.35 11.22 -29.65
C SER A 190 55.70 11.98 -30.94
N GLY A 191 55.10 13.17 -31.07
CA GLY A 191 55.48 14.11 -32.12
C GLY A 191 56.96 14.40 -32.09
N THR A 192 57.71 13.63 -32.85
CA THR A 192 59.09 13.94 -33.19
C THR A 192 59.07 14.92 -34.37
N ILE A 193 59.37 16.15 -34.10
CA ILE A 193 59.67 17.15 -35.12
C ILE A 193 61.08 16.86 -35.68
#